data_d0eb5258fe8f8e977895ab7a453f290d
#
_entry.id   d0eb5258fe8f8e977895ab7a453f290d
#
_cell.length_a   1.000
_cell.length_b   1.000
_cell.length_c   1.000
_cell.angle_alpha   90.00
_cell.angle_beta   90.00
_cell.angle_gamma   90.00
#
_symmetry.space_group_name_H-M   'P 1'
#
loop_
_entity.id
_entity.type
_entity.pdbx_description
1 polymer ?
#
loop_
_entity_poly.entity_id
_entity_poly.type
_entity_poly.pdbx_seq_one_letter_code
_entity_poly.pdbx_strand_id
1 'polypeptide(L)'
;MDKSSIRVLVVEDYEPWRRYFSTALQKQPELQVIGEVSDGLEAVQKAEELQPDLVLLDIGLPTLNGIEAARRIRKVSPASRILFVSENRSADIAEEALSTGASGYLVKSDTGSELLPAVKAVLEGKRFISASLAGHFLVTTALSTTQTVLQWTVILISGMR
;
A
#
# COMPACT_ATOMS: atom_id res chain seq x y z
N MET A 1 4.55 21.31 -22.01
CA MET A 1 3.45 20.50 -21.54
C MET A 1 3.70 19.97 -20.15
N ASP A 2 2.82 20.31 -19.29
CA ASP A 2 2.98 19.89 -17.90
C ASP A 2 2.76 18.41 -17.74
N LYS A 3 3.78 17.78 -17.22
CA LYS A 3 3.65 16.41 -16.79
C LYS A 3 2.86 16.43 -15.48
N SER A 4 1.67 15.87 -15.48
CA SER A 4 0.88 15.86 -14.26
C SER A 4 1.63 15.12 -13.17
N SER A 5 1.71 15.75 -12.01
CA SER A 5 2.31 15.12 -10.84
C SER A 5 1.44 13.98 -10.36
N ILE A 6 2.08 12.98 -9.80
CA ILE A 6 1.38 11.89 -9.13
C ILE A 6 0.98 12.39 -7.75
N ARG A 7 -0.30 12.32 -7.45
CA ARG A 7 -0.89 12.90 -6.26
C ARG A 7 -1.01 11.86 -5.16
N VAL A 8 -0.40 12.14 -4.01
CA VAL A 8 -0.30 11.17 -2.91
C VAL A 8 -0.97 11.69 -1.66
N LEU A 9 -1.81 10.87 -1.05
CA LEU A 9 -2.39 11.12 0.27
C LEU A 9 -1.62 10.25 1.28
N VAL A 10 -1.07 10.88 2.33
CA VAL A 10 -0.35 10.17 3.39
C VAL A 10 -1.24 10.06 4.62
N VAL A 11 -1.47 8.84 5.08
CA VAL A 11 -2.34 8.56 6.22
C VAL A 11 -1.55 7.84 7.31
N GLU A 12 -1.25 8.54 8.39
CA GLU A 12 -0.41 8.05 9.46
C GLU A 12 -0.68 8.88 10.71
N ASP A 13 -1.01 8.23 11.83
CA ASP A 13 -1.34 8.95 13.06
C ASP A 13 -0.12 9.39 13.87
N TYR A 14 1.01 8.69 13.71
CA TYR A 14 2.23 9.04 14.44
C TYR A 14 3.01 10.09 13.64
N GLU A 15 3.11 11.29 14.20
CA GLU A 15 3.70 12.42 13.47
C GLU A 15 5.11 12.17 12.92
N PRO A 16 6.05 11.54 13.66
CA PRO A 16 7.38 11.30 13.10
C PRO A 16 7.35 10.43 11.86
N TRP A 17 6.52 9.38 11.81
CA TRP A 17 6.37 8.57 10.61
C TRP A 17 5.70 9.35 9.49
N ARG A 18 4.67 10.10 9.79
CA ARG A 18 3.96 10.90 8.78
C ARG A 18 4.92 11.90 8.12
N ARG A 19 5.73 12.57 8.94
CA ARG A 19 6.73 13.53 8.45
C ARG A 19 7.79 12.83 7.60
N TYR A 20 8.25 11.68 8.03
CA TYR A 20 9.25 10.90 7.30
C TYR A 20 8.72 10.50 5.91
N PHE A 21 7.51 9.98 5.84
CA PHE A 21 6.93 9.58 4.56
C PHE A 21 6.75 10.78 3.62
N SER A 22 6.18 11.85 4.12
CA SER A 22 5.95 13.04 3.31
C SER A 22 7.27 13.62 2.80
N THR A 23 8.27 13.70 3.66
CA THR A 23 9.57 14.23 3.26
C THR A 23 10.24 13.35 2.21
N ALA A 24 10.21 12.04 2.40
CA ALA A 24 10.82 11.11 1.46
C ALA A 24 10.13 11.17 0.09
N LEU A 25 8.79 11.23 0.09
CA LEU A 25 8.04 11.29 -1.16
C LEU A 25 8.24 12.62 -1.88
N GLN A 26 8.26 13.72 -1.15
CA GLN A 26 8.41 15.06 -1.75
C GLN A 26 9.79 15.30 -2.36
N LYS A 27 10.78 14.49 -2.02
CA LYS A 27 12.08 14.55 -2.68
C LYS A 27 12.03 14.07 -4.13
N GLN A 28 10.97 13.34 -4.50
CA GLN A 28 10.80 12.88 -5.87
C GLN A 28 10.01 13.92 -6.65
N PRO A 29 10.59 14.49 -7.73
CA PRO A 29 9.95 15.60 -8.45
C PRO A 29 8.58 15.24 -9.02
N GLU A 30 8.37 13.97 -9.38
CA GLU A 30 7.12 13.50 -9.96
C GLU A 30 6.03 13.25 -8.95
N LEU A 31 6.34 13.24 -7.64
CA LEU A 31 5.36 12.98 -6.60
C LEU A 31 4.94 14.27 -5.91
N GLN A 32 3.67 14.40 -5.62
CA GLN A 32 3.13 15.54 -4.88
C GLN A 32 2.27 15.03 -3.73
N VAL A 33 2.68 15.31 -2.49
CA VAL A 33 1.85 15.00 -1.32
C VAL A 33 0.78 16.06 -1.22
N ILE A 34 -0.47 15.67 -1.49
CA ILE A 34 -1.60 16.60 -1.56
C ILE A 34 -2.39 16.66 -0.26
N GLY A 35 -2.09 15.79 0.69
CA GLY A 35 -2.74 15.80 1.98
C GLY A 35 -2.06 14.86 2.94
N GLU A 36 -2.18 15.18 4.23
CA GLU A 36 -1.70 14.35 5.33
C GLU A 36 -2.82 14.26 6.34
N VAL A 37 -3.18 13.04 6.70
CA VAL A 37 -4.25 12.82 7.68
C VAL A 37 -3.77 11.82 8.73
N SER A 38 -4.38 11.86 9.89
CA SER A 38 -3.95 11.07 11.04
C SER A 38 -5.01 10.09 11.55
N ASP A 39 -6.08 9.88 10.81
CA ASP A 39 -7.26 9.17 11.28
C ASP A 39 -7.91 8.47 10.09
N GLY A 40 -8.42 7.26 10.32
CA GLY A 40 -8.95 6.44 9.24
C GLY A 40 -10.23 6.99 8.62
N LEU A 41 -11.09 7.62 9.41
CA LEU A 41 -12.33 8.21 8.87
C LEU A 41 -12.01 9.44 8.02
N GLU A 42 -11.09 10.28 8.49
CA GLU A 42 -10.62 11.42 7.71
C GLU A 42 -9.96 10.97 6.41
N ALA A 43 -9.26 9.84 6.43
CA ALA A 43 -8.65 9.29 5.23
C ALA A 43 -9.69 8.98 4.16
N VAL A 44 -10.82 8.39 4.55
CA VAL A 44 -11.91 8.09 3.60
C VAL A 44 -12.48 9.39 3.03
N GLN A 45 -12.73 10.37 3.89
CA GLN A 45 -13.27 11.66 3.47
C GLN A 45 -12.33 12.37 2.49
N LYS A 46 -11.05 12.40 2.80
CA LYS A 46 -10.06 13.06 1.95
C LYS A 46 -9.83 12.31 0.64
N ALA A 47 -9.87 10.99 0.67
CA ALA A 47 -9.75 10.21 -0.55
C ALA A 47 -10.90 10.51 -1.51
N GLU A 48 -12.12 10.59 -0.99
CA GLU A 48 -13.28 10.94 -1.81
C GLU A 48 -13.16 12.34 -2.37
N GLU A 49 -12.76 13.28 -1.53
CA GLU A 49 -12.65 14.69 -1.92
C GLU A 49 -11.53 14.92 -2.94
N LEU A 50 -10.37 14.34 -2.70
CA LEU A 50 -9.16 14.64 -3.47
C LEU A 50 -8.89 13.67 -4.62
N GLN A 51 -9.46 12.46 -4.58
CA GLN A 51 -9.22 11.43 -5.61
C GLN A 51 -7.73 11.26 -5.91
N PRO A 52 -6.92 10.88 -4.89
CA PRO A 52 -5.48 10.76 -5.10
C PRO A 52 -5.12 9.58 -6.00
N ASP A 53 -3.94 9.64 -6.60
CA ASP A 53 -3.42 8.52 -7.38
C ASP A 53 -2.94 7.39 -6.48
N LEU A 54 -2.39 7.77 -5.33
CA LEU A 54 -1.82 6.83 -4.36
C LEU A 54 -2.22 7.24 -2.95
N VAL A 55 -2.62 6.27 -2.14
CA VAL A 55 -2.82 6.45 -0.70
C VAL A 55 -1.79 5.60 0.02
N LEU A 56 -0.91 6.23 0.78
CA LEU A 56 0.02 5.55 1.67
C LEU A 56 -0.69 5.46 3.01
N LEU A 57 -0.98 4.25 3.47
CA LEU A 57 -1.99 4.04 4.50
C LEU A 57 -1.49 3.13 5.63
N ASP A 58 -1.42 3.67 6.82
CA ASP A 58 -1.13 2.90 8.02
C ASP A 58 -2.37 2.08 8.44
N ILE A 59 -2.16 0.98 9.13
CA ILE A 59 -3.25 0.12 9.61
C ILE A 59 -3.74 0.56 10.98
N GLY A 60 -2.84 0.84 11.91
CA GLY A 60 -3.20 1.16 13.29
C GLY A 60 -3.66 2.58 13.48
N LEU A 61 -4.78 2.95 12.87
CA LEU A 61 -5.31 4.31 12.92
C LEU A 61 -6.44 4.42 13.94
N PRO A 62 -6.59 5.61 14.56
CA PRO A 62 -7.74 5.86 15.43
C PRO A 62 -9.03 6.00 14.61
N THR A 63 -10.16 5.90 15.29
CA THR A 63 -11.52 6.05 14.78
C THR A 63 -11.91 4.92 13.83
N LEU A 64 -11.10 4.66 12.82
CA LEU A 64 -11.33 3.62 11.82
C LEU A 64 -9.96 3.06 11.44
N ASN A 65 -9.74 1.76 11.61
CA ASN A 65 -8.44 1.18 11.26
C ASN A 65 -8.21 1.22 9.75
N GLY A 66 -6.93 1.09 9.36
CA GLY A 66 -6.54 1.24 7.96
C GLY A 66 -7.12 0.22 7.02
N ILE A 67 -7.36 -1.01 7.49
CA ILE A 67 -7.94 -2.05 6.63
C ILE A 67 -9.38 -1.69 6.27
N GLU A 68 -10.17 -1.28 7.26
CA GLU A 68 -11.53 -0.85 6.99
C GLU A 68 -11.57 0.45 6.19
N ALA A 69 -10.65 1.37 6.48
CA ALA A 69 -10.51 2.58 5.68
C ALA A 69 -10.22 2.24 4.21
N ALA A 70 -9.35 1.27 3.96
CA ALA A 70 -9.04 0.83 2.61
C ALA A 70 -10.28 0.31 1.88
N ARG A 71 -11.09 -0.49 2.55
CA ARG A 71 -12.33 -1.00 1.96
C ARG A 71 -13.24 0.13 1.52
N ARG A 72 -13.38 1.17 2.34
CA ARG A 72 -14.22 2.32 2.03
C ARG A 72 -13.60 3.20 0.95
N ILE A 73 -12.28 3.39 0.99
CA ILE A 73 -11.58 4.17 -0.04
C ILE A 73 -11.75 3.51 -1.41
N ARG A 74 -11.70 2.17 -1.47
CA ARG A 74 -11.91 1.47 -2.73
C ARG A 74 -13.28 1.75 -3.34
N LYS A 75 -14.27 2.09 -2.52
CA LYS A 75 -15.62 2.42 -2.99
C LYS A 75 -15.74 3.89 -3.42
N VAL A 76 -15.14 4.81 -2.67
CA VAL A 76 -15.30 6.25 -2.93
C VAL A 76 -14.23 6.83 -3.83
N SER A 77 -13.10 6.13 -4.00
CA SER A 77 -11.99 6.56 -4.85
C SER A 77 -11.38 5.32 -5.52
N PRO A 78 -12.13 4.65 -6.40
CA PRO A 78 -11.74 3.34 -6.93
C PRO A 78 -10.47 3.37 -7.78
N ALA A 79 -10.10 4.52 -8.32
CA ALA A 79 -8.88 4.65 -9.12
C ALA A 79 -7.63 4.84 -8.26
N SER A 80 -7.79 5.16 -6.97
CA SER A 80 -6.66 5.32 -6.07
C SER A 80 -6.03 3.97 -5.78
N ARG A 81 -4.71 3.90 -5.90
CA ARG A 81 -3.97 2.72 -5.48
C ARG A 81 -3.63 2.87 -4.01
N ILE A 82 -3.65 1.76 -3.27
CA ILE A 82 -3.40 1.77 -1.84
C ILE A 82 -2.14 0.97 -1.56
N LEU A 83 -1.19 1.60 -0.88
CA LEU A 83 0.01 0.96 -0.37
C LEU A 83 -0.04 1.04 1.14
N PHE A 84 -0.21 -0.10 1.80
CA PHE A 84 -0.17 -0.16 3.25
C PHE A 84 1.26 -0.01 3.76
N VAL A 85 1.40 0.70 4.87
CA VAL A 85 2.67 0.83 5.60
C VAL A 85 2.38 0.53 7.05
N SER A 86 2.98 -0.52 7.60
CA SER A 86 2.63 -0.98 8.94
C SER A 86 3.84 -1.51 9.69
N GLU A 87 3.83 -1.36 11.01
CA GLU A 87 4.82 -2.01 11.88
C GLU A 87 4.55 -3.50 12.01
N ASN A 88 3.35 -3.94 11.65
CA ASN A 88 2.93 -5.32 11.84
C ASN A 88 3.56 -6.23 10.79
N ARG A 89 4.27 -7.26 11.26
CA ARG A 89 4.95 -8.24 10.42
C ARG A 89 4.17 -9.54 10.27
N SER A 90 2.94 -9.59 10.75
CA SER A 90 2.10 -10.77 10.63
C SER A 90 1.67 -10.97 9.19
N ALA A 91 1.92 -12.14 8.66
CA ALA A 91 1.46 -12.49 7.32
C ALA A 91 -0.06 -12.50 7.25
N ASP A 92 -0.73 -12.89 8.33
CA ASP A 92 -2.20 -12.90 8.37
C ASP A 92 -2.78 -11.50 8.22
N ILE A 93 -2.18 -10.53 8.91
CA ILE A 93 -2.60 -9.13 8.79
C ILE A 93 -2.32 -8.60 7.38
N ALA A 94 -1.16 -8.93 6.83
CA ALA A 94 -0.82 -8.51 5.48
C ALA A 94 -1.77 -9.12 4.44
N GLU A 95 -2.15 -10.37 4.61
CA GLU A 95 -3.14 -11.02 3.73
C GLU A 95 -4.49 -10.33 3.81
N GLU A 96 -4.94 -10.02 5.03
CA GLU A 96 -6.20 -9.31 5.22
C GLU A 96 -6.14 -7.93 4.57
N ALA A 97 -5.06 -7.21 4.77
CA ALA A 97 -4.85 -5.89 4.17
C ALA A 97 -4.90 -5.97 2.64
N LEU A 98 -4.20 -6.93 2.05
CA LEU A 98 -4.17 -7.10 0.60
C LEU A 98 -5.51 -7.57 0.04
N SER A 99 -6.32 -8.26 0.84
CA SER A 99 -7.65 -8.71 0.40
C SER A 99 -8.61 -7.56 0.15
N THR A 100 -8.29 -6.35 0.60
CA THR A 100 -9.10 -5.16 0.31
C THR A 100 -8.99 -4.69 -1.13
N GLY A 101 -8.06 -5.25 -1.89
CA GLY A 101 -7.73 -4.78 -3.22
C GLY A 101 -6.55 -3.81 -3.22
N ALA A 102 -5.86 -3.67 -2.08
CA ALA A 102 -4.67 -2.83 -2.01
C ALA A 102 -3.56 -3.37 -2.91
N SER A 103 -2.72 -2.46 -3.37
CA SER A 103 -1.64 -2.79 -4.32
C SER A 103 -0.37 -3.26 -3.63
N GLY A 104 -0.23 -3.02 -2.33
CA GLY A 104 0.97 -3.48 -1.65
C GLY A 104 0.93 -3.36 -0.15
N TYR A 105 1.91 -3.98 0.47
CA TYR A 105 2.10 -3.98 1.93
C TYR A 105 3.58 -3.83 2.24
N LEU A 106 3.92 -2.75 2.92
CA LEU A 106 5.28 -2.39 3.26
C LEU A 106 5.45 -2.37 4.77
N VAL A 107 6.41 -3.13 5.26
CA VAL A 107 6.73 -3.13 6.69
C VAL A 107 7.53 -1.87 7.02
N LYS A 108 7.14 -1.15 8.06
CA LYS A 108 7.76 0.15 8.38
C LYS A 108 9.27 0.05 8.59
N SER A 109 9.76 -1.02 9.19
CA SER A 109 11.20 -1.19 9.40
C SER A 109 11.98 -1.36 8.09
N ASP A 110 11.30 -1.65 6.98
CA ASP A 110 11.93 -1.84 5.68
C ASP A 110 11.86 -0.60 4.80
N THR A 111 11.22 0.49 5.27
CA THR A 111 10.97 1.67 4.44
C THR A 111 12.24 2.38 3.99
N GLY A 112 13.32 2.28 4.74
CA GLY A 112 14.58 2.92 4.36
C GLY A 112 15.07 2.49 2.98
N SER A 113 14.88 1.22 2.64
CA SER A 113 15.31 0.68 1.36
C SER A 113 14.15 0.39 0.41
N GLU A 114 12.93 0.27 0.90
CA GLU A 114 11.82 -0.23 0.10
C GLU A 114 10.74 0.79 -0.23
N LEU A 115 10.70 1.95 0.45
CA LEU A 115 9.60 2.89 0.25
C LEU A 115 9.48 3.35 -1.21
N LEU A 116 10.55 3.88 -1.78
CA LEU A 116 10.50 4.38 -3.15
C LEU A 116 10.33 3.27 -4.19
N PRO A 117 11.03 2.13 -4.09
CA PRO A 117 10.74 1.01 -4.97
C PRO A 117 9.30 0.51 -4.89
N ALA A 118 8.72 0.49 -3.69
CA ALA A 118 7.33 0.07 -3.51
C ALA A 118 6.37 1.04 -4.20
N VAL A 119 6.56 2.32 -4.00
CA VAL A 119 5.74 3.36 -4.63
C VAL A 119 5.83 3.24 -6.14
N LYS A 120 7.04 3.10 -6.67
CA LYS A 120 7.24 2.96 -8.10
C LYS A 120 6.53 1.73 -8.66
N ALA A 121 6.69 0.58 -8.00
CA ALA A 121 6.07 -0.66 -8.45
C ALA A 121 4.54 -0.54 -8.48
N VAL A 122 3.97 -0.01 -7.41
CA VAL A 122 2.52 0.15 -7.28
C VAL A 122 1.98 1.09 -8.36
N LEU A 123 2.67 2.18 -8.64
CA LEU A 123 2.25 3.13 -9.66
C LEU A 123 2.38 2.54 -11.08
N GLU A 124 3.22 1.54 -11.26
CA GLU A 124 3.35 0.83 -12.53
C GLU A 124 2.33 -0.32 -12.66
N GLY A 125 1.44 -0.47 -11.70
CA GLY A 125 0.44 -1.52 -11.72
C GLY A 125 0.90 -2.86 -11.15
N LYS A 126 2.07 -2.89 -10.52
CA LYS A 126 2.61 -4.11 -9.94
C LYS A 126 2.25 -4.18 -8.46
N ARG A 127 2.14 -5.39 -7.93
CA ARG A 127 1.97 -5.59 -6.49
C ARG A 127 3.31 -5.53 -5.81
N PHE A 128 3.36 -4.94 -4.62
CA PHE A 128 4.59 -4.90 -3.81
C PHE A 128 4.33 -5.48 -2.43
N ILE A 129 5.22 -6.36 -1.98
CA ILE A 129 5.19 -6.91 -0.62
C ILE A 129 6.63 -6.82 -0.09
N SER A 130 6.78 -6.30 1.14
CA SER A 130 8.09 -6.23 1.79
C SER A 130 8.83 -7.55 1.69
N ALA A 131 10.13 -7.49 1.40
CA ALA A 131 10.96 -8.68 1.25
C ALA A 131 10.90 -9.58 2.48
N SER A 132 10.76 -9.01 3.68
CA SER A 132 10.65 -9.77 4.92
C SER A 132 9.40 -10.65 4.98
N LEU A 133 8.38 -10.39 4.16
CA LEU A 133 7.15 -11.16 4.12
C LEU A 133 6.95 -11.92 2.81
N ALA A 134 7.66 -11.56 1.75
CA ALA A 134 7.43 -12.11 0.42
C ALA A 134 7.58 -13.62 0.37
N GLY A 135 8.58 -14.17 1.07
CA GLY A 135 8.80 -15.61 1.12
C GLY A 135 7.63 -16.36 1.72
N HIS A 136 7.01 -15.81 2.77
CA HIS A 136 5.85 -16.43 3.38
C HIS A 136 4.68 -16.51 2.38
N PHE A 137 4.42 -15.45 1.64
CA PHE A 137 3.34 -15.44 0.65
C PHE A 137 3.55 -16.48 -0.44
N LEU A 138 4.77 -16.63 -0.93
CA LEU A 138 5.10 -17.64 -1.92
C LEU A 138 4.86 -19.04 -1.39
N VAL A 139 5.31 -19.33 -0.16
CA VAL A 139 5.15 -20.65 0.47
C VAL A 139 3.68 -20.94 0.71
N THR A 140 2.94 -19.98 1.28
CA THR A 140 1.50 -20.14 1.56
C THR A 140 0.73 -20.41 0.28
N THR A 141 1.00 -19.66 -0.76
CA THR A 141 0.34 -19.85 -2.06
C THR A 141 0.64 -21.25 -2.62
N ALA A 142 1.88 -21.69 -2.54
CA ALA A 142 2.28 -23.01 -3.03
C ALA A 142 1.62 -24.16 -2.24
N LEU A 143 1.42 -23.97 -0.94
CA LEU A 143 0.88 -25.01 -0.08
C LEU A 143 -0.64 -25.06 -0.04
N SER A 144 -1.31 -23.98 -0.36
CA SER A 144 -2.75 -23.85 -0.15
C SER A 144 -3.61 -24.62 -1.14
N THR A 145 -3.05 -25.07 -2.27
CA THR A 145 -3.84 -25.73 -3.30
C THR A 145 -3.07 -26.84 -3.99
N THR A 146 -3.30 -28.07 -3.57
CA THR A 146 -2.70 -29.22 -4.24
C THR A 146 -3.25 -29.45 -5.65
N GLN A 147 -4.50 -29.07 -5.88
CA GLN A 147 -5.14 -29.28 -7.18
C GLN A 147 -4.68 -28.29 -8.25
N THR A 148 -4.19 -27.14 -7.83
CA THR A 148 -3.83 -26.07 -8.73
C THR A 148 -2.35 -25.68 -8.61
N VAL A 149 -1.55 -26.53 -8.00
CA VAL A 149 -0.12 -26.25 -7.78
C VAL A 149 0.57 -25.85 -9.08
N LEU A 150 0.38 -26.58 -10.15
CA LEU A 150 0.98 -26.25 -11.44
C LEU A 150 0.47 -24.90 -11.98
N GLN A 151 -0.83 -24.68 -11.86
CA GLN A 151 -1.43 -23.43 -12.32
C GLN A 151 -0.92 -22.25 -11.52
N TRP A 152 -0.84 -22.38 -10.19
CA TRP A 152 -0.31 -21.33 -9.32
C TRP A 152 1.16 -21.08 -9.61
N THR A 153 1.95 -22.13 -9.83
CA THR A 153 3.35 -21.98 -10.18
C THR A 153 3.51 -21.17 -11.46
N VAL A 154 2.70 -21.46 -12.47
CA VAL A 154 2.73 -20.71 -13.72
C VAL A 154 2.37 -19.24 -13.49
N ILE A 155 1.34 -18.98 -12.70
CA ILE A 155 0.91 -17.60 -12.39
C ILE A 155 2.01 -16.86 -11.65
N LEU A 156 2.63 -17.47 -10.64
CA LEU A 156 3.71 -16.84 -9.88
C LEU A 156 4.91 -16.51 -10.78
N ILE A 157 5.32 -17.45 -11.63
CA ILE A 157 6.42 -17.23 -12.55
C ILE A 157 6.10 -16.10 -13.51
N SER A 158 4.88 -16.08 -14.05
CA SER A 158 4.43 -15.01 -14.95
C SER A 158 4.41 -13.65 -14.26
N GLY A 159 3.99 -13.62 -13.00
CA GLY A 159 3.93 -12.39 -12.22
C GLY A 159 5.29 -11.85 -11.82
N MET A 160 6.32 -12.68 -11.84
CA MET A 160 7.68 -12.28 -11.48
C MET A 160 8.50 -11.73 -12.65
N ARG A 161 7.98 -11.84 -13.86
CA ARG A 161 8.67 -11.36 -15.06
C ARG A 161 8.44 -9.89 -15.35
#